data_64ed6ec2b7c3470c6c0301b3151af700
#
_entry.id   64ed6ec2b7c3470c6c0301b3151af700
#
_cell.length_a   1.000
_cell.length_b   1.000
_cell.length_c   1.000
_cell.angle_alpha   90.00
_cell.angle_beta   90.00
_cell.angle_gamma   90.00
#
_symmetry.space_group_name_H-M   'P 1'
#
loop_
_entity.id
_entity.type
_entity.pdbx_description
1 polymer ?
#
loop_
_entity_poly.entity_id
_entity_poly.type
_entity_poly.pdbx_seq_one_letter_code
_entity_poly.pdbx_strand_id
1 'polypeptide(L)'
;VTVVDSLRMVDEFLSGDALLKEDKDEDDIENLLVEQIEYCTTIVLNKVDQISDEDKAKVLKVIKTLQPEAKIIEATYGDVPVSDILSTESFDYEKILNSPGWLKAMEGEEENEEEGESEEYGIGTFVYESLPPLDQKKFENFVFAHYPKEVIRAKGLFWIANDPQTAYIFEQSGKQKTATD
;
A
#
# COMPACT_ATOMS: atom_id res chain seq x y z
N VAL A 1 -0.88 -12.83 -10.67
CA VAL A 1 -2.12 -12.07 -10.96
C VAL A 1 -2.91 -11.93 -9.70
N THR A 2 -3.30 -10.70 -9.34
CA THR A 2 -4.16 -10.41 -8.19
C THR A 2 -5.49 -9.86 -8.69
N VAL A 3 -6.60 -10.28 -8.08
CA VAL A 3 -7.94 -9.74 -8.35
C VAL A 3 -8.31 -8.81 -7.21
N VAL A 4 -8.54 -7.55 -7.52
CA VAL A 4 -8.89 -6.50 -6.55
C VAL A 4 -10.36 -6.10 -6.77
N ASP A 5 -11.13 -6.09 -5.71
CA ASP A 5 -12.50 -5.59 -5.68
C ASP A 5 -12.45 -4.06 -5.50
N SER A 6 -12.82 -3.31 -6.55
CA SER A 6 -12.74 -1.85 -6.52
C SER A 6 -13.70 -1.21 -5.51
N LEU A 7 -14.90 -1.80 -5.31
CA LEU A 7 -15.85 -1.31 -4.32
C LEU A 7 -15.26 -1.45 -2.90
N ARG A 8 -14.63 -2.59 -2.63
CA ARG A 8 -13.96 -2.84 -1.35
C ARG A 8 -12.79 -1.88 -1.13
N MET A 9 -12.00 -1.58 -2.17
CA MET A 9 -10.93 -0.58 -2.08
C MET A 9 -11.46 0.80 -1.68
N VAL A 10 -12.60 1.21 -2.22
CA VAL A 10 -13.25 2.48 -1.82
C VAL A 10 -13.67 2.43 -0.36
N ASP A 11 -14.31 1.35 0.07
CA ASP A 11 -14.81 1.21 1.44
C ASP A 11 -13.67 1.16 2.48
N GLU A 12 -12.57 0.46 2.17
CA GLU A 12 -11.46 0.26 3.12
C GLU A 12 -10.47 1.44 3.14
N PHE A 13 -10.20 2.07 2.00
CA PHE A 13 -9.14 3.08 1.90
C PHE A 13 -9.63 4.50 1.65
N LEU A 14 -10.83 4.71 1.09
CA LEU A 14 -11.28 6.04 0.69
C LEU A 14 -12.46 6.59 1.49
N SER A 15 -13.31 5.74 2.09
CA SER A 15 -14.52 6.20 2.78
C SER A 15 -14.27 6.75 4.19
N GLY A 16 -13.16 6.40 4.82
CA GLY A 16 -12.88 6.72 6.23
C GLY A 16 -13.81 5.99 7.23
N ASP A 17 -14.88 5.36 6.77
CA ASP A 17 -15.87 4.66 7.60
C ASP A 17 -15.37 3.29 8.07
N ALA A 18 -14.43 2.69 7.37
CA ALA A 18 -13.73 1.47 7.81
C ALA A 18 -13.02 1.67 9.16
N LEU A 19 -12.68 2.91 9.49
CA LEU A 19 -12.06 3.29 10.76
C LEU A 19 -12.98 3.16 11.99
N LEU A 20 -14.26 2.89 11.81
CA LEU A 20 -15.27 2.82 12.89
C LEU A 20 -15.69 1.40 13.26
N LYS A 21 -15.27 0.39 12.53
CA LYS A 21 -15.61 -1.01 12.82
C LYS A 21 -14.56 -1.62 13.74
N GLU A 22 -15.00 -2.05 14.93
CA GLU A 22 -14.16 -2.69 15.97
C GLU A 22 -13.97 -4.21 15.78
N ASP A 23 -14.19 -4.78 14.59
CA ASP A 23 -14.07 -6.23 14.38
C ASP A 23 -12.62 -6.64 14.07
N LYS A 24 -12.08 -7.50 14.93
CA LYS A 24 -10.66 -7.92 14.91
C LYS A 24 -10.26 -8.78 13.69
N ASP A 25 -11.22 -9.34 12.96
CA ASP A 25 -10.94 -10.21 11.80
C ASP A 25 -10.78 -9.41 10.48
N GLU A 26 -11.16 -8.12 10.45
CA GLU A 26 -11.02 -7.27 9.26
C GLU A 26 -9.61 -6.69 9.09
N ASP A 27 -8.85 -6.51 10.19
CA ASP A 27 -7.49 -5.94 10.15
C ASP A 27 -6.49 -6.82 9.37
N ASP A 28 -6.66 -8.15 9.40
CA ASP A 28 -5.83 -9.08 8.63
C ASP A 28 -6.07 -9.01 7.13
N ILE A 29 -7.24 -8.56 6.70
CA ILE A 29 -7.65 -8.54 5.30
C ILE A 29 -7.10 -7.30 4.58
N GLU A 30 -7.08 -6.14 5.23
CA GLU A 30 -6.47 -4.92 4.66
C GLU A 30 -4.99 -5.13 4.38
N ASN A 31 -4.28 -5.73 5.35
CA ASN A 31 -2.86 -6.04 5.20
C ASN A 31 -2.61 -7.01 4.05
N LEU A 32 -3.39 -8.09 4.00
CA LEU A 32 -3.29 -9.07 2.93
C LEU A 32 -3.55 -8.45 1.54
N LEU A 33 -4.53 -7.54 1.42
CA LEU A 33 -4.84 -6.86 0.17
C LEU A 33 -3.66 -5.99 -0.30
N VAL A 34 -3.06 -5.22 0.60
CA VAL A 34 -1.89 -4.38 0.28
C VAL A 34 -0.71 -5.26 -0.15
N GLU A 35 -0.39 -6.32 0.59
CA GLU A 35 0.69 -7.23 0.23
C GLU A 35 0.46 -7.91 -1.13
N GLN A 36 -0.77 -8.31 -1.42
CA GLN A 36 -1.12 -8.88 -2.71
C GLN A 36 -0.94 -7.88 -3.88
N ILE A 37 -1.15 -6.59 -3.63
CA ILE A 37 -0.91 -5.54 -4.61
C ILE A 37 0.60 -5.29 -4.77
N GLU A 38 1.34 -5.14 -3.67
CA GLU A 38 2.77 -4.83 -3.69
C GLU A 38 3.61 -5.84 -4.48
N TYR A 39 3.24 -7.11 -4.46
CA TYR A 39 4.04 -8.20 -5.05
C TYR A 39 3.39 -8.88 -6.26
N CYS A 40 2.62 -8.15 -7.04
CA CYS A 40 2.01 -8.70 -8.25
C CYS A 40 2.54 -8.08 -9.54
N THR A 41 2.41 -8.80 -10.65
CA THR A 41 2.74 -8.30 -12.00
C THR A 41 1.52 -7.82 -12.76
N THR A 42 0.34 -8.31 -12.40
CA THR A 42 -0.93 -7.98 -13.07
C THR A 42 -2.04 -7.90 -12.05
N ILE A 43 -2.81 -6.84 -12.11
CA ILE A 43 -3.98 -6.59 -11.28
C ILE A 43 -5.22 -6.59 -12.17
N VAL A 44 -6.19 -7.41 -11.84
CA VAL A 44 -7.55 -7.32 -12.39
C VAL A 44 -8.38 -6.49 -11.41
N LEU A 45 -8.59 -5.22 -11.72
CA LEU A 45 -9.44 -4.33 -10.95
C LEU A 45 -10.89 -4.60 -11.32
N ASN A 46 -11.55 -5.40 -10.51
CA ASN A 46 -12.91 -5.88 -10.79
C ASN A 46 -13.99 -5.00 -10.15
N LYS A 47 -15.22 -5.10 -10.66
CA LYS A 47 -16.40 -4.33 -10.23
C LYS A 47 -16.27 -2.81 -10.47
N VAL A 48 -15.53 -2.40 -11.48
CA VAL A 48 -15.37 -0.97 -11.80
C VAL A 48 -16.69 -0.28 -12.18
N ASP A 49 -17.71 -1.06 -12.53
CA ASP A 49 -19.08 -0.62 -12.79
C ASP A 49 -19.85 -0.20 -11.52
N GLN A 50 -19.34 -0.53 -10.33
CA GLN A 50 -20.02 -0.27 -9.05
C GLN A 50 -19.47 0.95 -8.31
N ILE A 51 -18.47 1.62 -8.84
CA ILE A 51 -17.86 2.82 -8.26
C ILE A 51 -17.95 4.00 -9.20
N SER A 52 -17.85 5.21 -8.67
CA SER A 52 -17.81 6.43 -9.50
C SER A 52 -16.48 6.55 -10.26
N ASP A 53 -16.45 7.34 -11.34
CA ASP A 53 -15.20 7.60 -12.07
C ASP A 53 -14.18 8.32 -11.19
N GLU A 54 -14.62 9.18 -10.26
CA GLU A 54 -13.76 9.84 -9.29
C GLU A 54 -13.12 8.84 -8.33
N ASP A 55 -13.91 7.93 -7.74
CA ASP A 55 -13.39 6.89 -6.84
C ASP A 55 -12.47 5.92 -7.58
N LYS A 56 -12.81 5.58 -8.84
CA LYS A 56 -11.95 4.76 -9.69
C LYS A 56 -10.57 5.40 -9.89
N ALA A 57 -10.52 6.70 -10.16
CA ALA A 57 -9.26 7.41 -10.32
C ALA A 57 -8.42 7.37 -9.03
N LYS A 58 -9.06 7.55 -7.86
CA LYS A 58 -8.38 7.44 -6.55
C LYS A 58 -7.86 6.02 -6.30
N VAL A 59 -8.67 4.99 -6.56
CA VAL A 59 -8.27 3.58 -6.42
C VAL A 59 -7.07 3.27 -7.32
N LEU A 60 -7.11 3.68 -8.58
CA LEU A 60 -5.99 3.50 -9.50
C LEU A 60 -4.73 4.19 -8.99
N LYS A 61 -4.85 5.39 -8.41
CA LYS A 61 -3.72 6.10 -7.82
C LYS A 61 -3.13 5.34 -6.62
N VAL A 62 -3.96 4.85 -5.68
CA VAL A 62 -3.50 4.02 -4.56
C VAL A 62 -2.74 2.79 -5.07
N ILE A 63 -3.32 2.07 -6.03
CA ILE A 63 -2.69 0.88 -6.62
C ILE A 63 -1.34 1.23 -7.25
N LYS A 64 -1.27 2.31 -8.02
CA LYS A 64 -0.02 2.74 -8.66
C LYS A 64 1.04 3.21 -7.68
N THR A 65 0.64 3.81 -6.55
CA THR A 65 1.55 4.16 -5.47
C THR A 65 2.12 2.93 -4.77
N LEU A 66 1.30 1.90 -4.56
CA LEU A 66 1.74 0.64 -3.95
C LEU A 66 2.60 -0.20 -4.90
N GLN A 67 2.21 -0.28 -6.17
CA GLN A 67 2.86 -1.10 -7.19
C GLN A 67 2.85 -0.38 -8.55
N PRO A 68 3.84 0.47 -8.83
CA PRO A 68 3.88 1.29 -10.05
C PRO A 68 4.02 0.47 -11.34
N GLU A 69 4.65 -0.70 -11.27
CA GLU A 69 4.97 -1.51 -12.46
C GLU A 69 3.88 -2.51 -12.85
N ALA A 70 2.88 -2.75 -11.99
CA ALA A 70 1.84 -3.71 -12.31
C ALA A 70 0.99 -3.26 -13.53
N LYS A 71 0.72 -4.23 -14.42
CA LYS A 71 -0.30 -4.06 -15.46
C LYS A 71 -1.68 -4.09 -14.80
N ILE A 72 -2.47 -3.03 -14.97
CA ILE A 72 -3.85 -2.99 -14.46
C ILE A 72 -4.82 -3.28 -15.61
N ILE A 73 -5.78 -4.16 -15.34
CA ILE A 73 -6.86 -4.53 -16.26
C ILE A 73 -8.18 -4.26 -15.53
N GLU A 74 -8.95 -3.29 -16.04
CA GLU A 74 -10.30 -3.01 -15.52
C GLU A 74 -11.27 -4.10 -15.97
N ALA A 75 -12.12 -4.56 -15.06
CA ALA A 75 -13.06 -5.65 -15.33
C ALA A 75 -14.41 -5.44 -14.63
N THR A 76 -15.44 -6.01 -15.23
CA THR A 76 -16.77 -6.16 -14.67
C THR A 76 -17.14 -7.64 -14.74
N TYR A 77 -17.62 -8.19 -13.61
CA TYR A 77 -17.87 -9.63 -13.45
C TYR A 77 -16.67 -10.54 -13.77
N GLY A 78 -15.44 -10.03 -13.66
CA GLY A 78 -14.23 -10.78 -13.98
C GLY A 78 -14.05 -11.08 -15.48
N ASP A 79 -14.73 -10.36 -16.35
CA ASP A 79 -14.60 -10.52 -17.79
C ASP A 79 -13.27 -9.94 -18.29
N VAL A 80 -12.29 -10.81 -18.43
CA VAL A 80 -10.94 -10.50 -18.86
C VAL A 80 -10.49 -11.52 -19.91
N PRO A 81 -9.87 -11.09 -21.01
CA PRO A 81 -9.27 -12.02 -21.96
C PRO A 81 -8.24 -12.94 -21.28
N VAL A 82 -8.38 -14.25 -21.48
CA VAL A 82 -7.48 -15.24 -20.87
C VAL A 82 -6.02 -15.01 -21.28
N SER A 83 -5.79 -14.53 -22.50
CA SER A 83 -4.46 -14.14 -23.00
C SER A 83 -3.77 -13.03 -22.20
N ASP A 84 -4.55 -12.22 -21.47
CA ASP A 84 -4.01 -11.11 -20.68
C ASP A 84 -3.50 -11.54 -19.30
N ILE A 85 -3.89 -12.74 -18.87
CA ILE A 85 -3.54 -13.31 -17.55
C ILE A 85 -2.75 -14.61 -17.62
N LEU A 86 -2.82 -15.35 -18.71
CA LEU A 86 -2.07 -16.59 -18.91
C LEU A 86 -1.00 -16.44 -19.99
N SER A 87 0.12 -17.13 -19.81
CA SER A 87 1.25 -17.16 -20.75
C SER A 87 1.81 -15.76 -21.09
N THR A 88 1.78 -14.85 -20.12
CA THR A 88 2.24 -13.46 -20.30
C THR A 88 3.77 -13.34 -20.22
N GLU A 89 4.47 -14.38 -19.72
CA GLU A 89 5.93 -14.38 -19.44
C GLU A 89 6.38 -13.17 -18.57
N SER A 90 5.44 -12.56 -17.85
CA SER A 90 5.68 -11.33 -17.08
C SER A 90 6.27 -11.58 -15.68
N PHE A 91 6.46 -12.86 -15.31
CA PHE A 91 7.01 -13.20 -13.99
C PHE A 91 8.55 -13.13 -14.02
N ASP A 92 9.09 -12.17 -13.28
CA ASP A 92 10.51 -12.04 -12.97
C ASP A 92 10.62 -11.82 -11.46
N TYR A 93 11.26 -12.78 -10.77
CA TYR A 93 11.34 -12.78 -9.32
C TYR A 93 12.13 -11.58 -8.76
N GLU A 94 13.30 -11.27 -9.37
CA GLU A 94 14.11 -10.15 -8.93
C GLU A 94 13.41 -8.81 -9.16
N LYS A 95 12.75 -8.69 -10.31
CA LYS A 95 11.97 -7.52 -10.63
C LYS A 95 10.80 -7.31 -9.67
N ILE A 96 10.06 -8.38 -9.32
CA ILE A 96 8.94 -8.29 -8.39
C ILE A 96 9.39 -7.88 -6.99
N LEU A 97 10.51 -8.39 -6.51
CA LEU A 97 11.01 -8.02 -5.18
C LEU A 97 11.41 -6.55 -5.06
N ASN A 98 11.81 -5.93 -6.18
CA ASN A 98 12.27 -4.54 -6.22
C ASN A 98 11.22 -3.57 -6.76
N SER A 99 10.01 -4.04 -7.09
CA SER A 99 8.96 -3.22 -7.71
C SER A 99 8.01 -2.48 -6.74
N PRO A 100 7.88 -2.84 -5.44
CA PRO A 100 7.01 -2.09 -4.55
C PRO A 100 7.38 -0.61 -4.48
N GLY A 101 6.37 0.25 -4.51
CA GLY A 101 6.55 1.70 -4.55
C GLY A 101 7.39 2.25 -3.39
N TRP A 102 7.29 1.67 -2.19
CA TRP A 102 8.09 2.09 -1.04
C TRP A 102 9.60 1.83 -1.22
N LEU A 103 10.01 0.77 -1.94
CA LEU A 103 11.41 0.52 -2.27
C LEU A 103 11.94 1.57 -3.24
N LYS A 104 11.19 1.89 -4.29
CA LYS A 104 11.57 2.92 -5.27
C LYS A 104 11.70 4.29 -4.62
N ALA A 105 10.79 4.65 -3.71
CA ALA A 105 10.90 5.88 -2.95
C ALA A 105 12.17 5.93 -2.09
N MET A 106 12.59 4.82 -1.47
CA MET A 106 13.84 4.75 -0.70
C MET A 106 15.10 4.88 -1.57
N GLU A 107 15.06 4.38 -2.80
CA GLU A 107 16.18 4.46 -3.76
C GLU A 107 16.28 5.84 -4.43
N GLY A 108 15.32 6.72 -4.22
CA GLY A 108 15.27 8.05 -4.84
C GLY A 108 14.86 8.02 -6.31
N GLU A 109 14.34 6.90 -6.79
CA GLU A 109 13.74 6.75 -8.09
C GLU A 109 12.30 7.29 -8.13
N GLU A 110 12.09 8.52 -7.67
CA GLU A 110 10.82 9.21 -7.89
C GLU A 110 10.72 9.53 -9.39
N GLU A 111 9.85 8.82 -10.08
CA GLU A 111 9.47 9.19 -11.43
C GLU A 111 8.84 10.59 -11.39
N ASN A 112 9.56 11.56 -11.93
CA ASN A 112 9.19 12.98 -12.03
C ASN A 112 7.96 13.24 -12.95
N GLU A 113 7.08 12.26 -13.18
CA GLU A 113 6.06 12.40 -14.21
C GLU A 113 4.68 12.82 -13.69
N GLU A 114 4.41 12.85 -12.37
CA GLU A 114 3.04 13.11 -11.89
C GLU A 114 2.95 13.99 -10.64
N GLU A 115 3.82 14.98 -10.45
CA GLU A 115 3.64 15.97 -9.38
C GLU A 115 2.23 16.63 -9.41
N GLY A 116 1.64 16.80 -10.59
CA GLY A 116 0.31 17.39 -10.75
C GLY A 116 -0.85 16.48 -10.32
N GLU A 117 -0.75 15.15 -10.55
CA GLU A 117 -1.84 14.22 -10.21
C GLU A 117 -1.84 13.79 -8.75
N SER A 118 -0.67 13.70 -8.10
CA SER A 118 -0.59 13.43 -6.66
C SER A 118 -1.16 14.58 -5.84
N GLU A 119 -1.01 15.82 -6.29
CA GLU A 119 -1.63 16.99 -5.66
C GLU A 119 -3.16 17.00 -5.82
N GLU A 120 -3.69 16.53 -6.97
CA GLU A 120 -5.12 16.52 -7.24
C GLU A 120 -5.90 15.61 -6.29
N TYR A 121 -5.33 14.42 -5.96
CA TYR A 121 -5.99 13.43 -5.10
C TYR A 121 -5.39 13.33 -3.69
N GLY A 122 -4.29 14.04 -3.42
CA GLY A 122 -3.63 14.03 -2.11
C GLY A 122 -3.00 12.68 -1.72
N ILE A 123 -2.73 11.80 -2.69
CA ILE A 123 -2.13 10.48 -2.46
C ILE A 123 -0.69 10.52 -3.00
N GLY A 124 0.27 10.29 -2.11
CA GLY A 124 1.68 10.30 -2.46
C GLY A 124 2.53 9.46 -1.51
N THR A 125 3.80 9.36 -1.80
CA THR A 125 4.81 8.67 -0.99
C THR A 125 5.85 9.66 -0.51
N PHE A 126 6.35 9.50 0.70
CA PHE A 126 7.50 10.27 1.19
C PHE A 126 8.41 9.39 2.04
N VAL A 127 9.68 9.74 2.09
CA VAL A 127 10.68 9.09 2.95
C VAL A 127 10.99 10.00 4.14
N TYR A 128 10.93 9.43 5.35
CA TYR A 128 11.36 10.10 6.56
C TYR A 128 12.65 9.45 7.08
N GLU A 129 13.69 10.24 7.23
CA GLU A 129 14.98 9.80 7.75
C GLU A 129 15.33 10.51 9.05
N SER A 130 15.77 9.74 10.06
CA SER A 130 16.27 10.28 11.31
C SER A 130 17.32 9.34 11.90
N LEU A 131 18.52 9.85 12.14
CA LEU A 131 19.63 9.06 12.67
C LEU A 131 19.55 8.76 14.19
N PRO A 132 19.02 9.64 15.06
CA PRO A 132 18.94 9.35 16.49
C PRO A 132 18.02 8.15 16.78
N PRO A 133 18.40 7.29 17.78
CA PRO A 133 17.54 6.20 18.21
C PRO A 133 16.24 6.74 18.82
N LEU A 134 15.16 5.99 18.69
CA LEU A 134 13.86 6.34 19.21
C LEU A 134 13.74 6.02 20.71
N ASP A 135 13.02 6.87 21.44
CA ASP A 135 12.56 6.54 22.79
C ASP A 135 11.38 5.57 22.68
N GLN A 136 11.52 4.37 23.24
CA GLN A 136 10.53 3.29 23.11
C GLN A 136 9.13 3.76 23.53
N LYS A 137 8.99 4.38 24.69
CA LYS A 137 7.67 4.78 25.21
C LYS A 137 7.00 5.85 24.36
N LYS A 138 7.80 6.78 23.84
CA LYS A 138 7.27 7.83 22.95
C LYS A 138 6.85 7.24 21.61
N PHE A 139 7.63 6.31 21.08
CA PHE A 139 7.31 5.64 19.84
C PHE A 139 6.04 4.80 19.97
N GLU A 140 5.94 3.97 21.01
CA GLU A 140 4.73 3.19 21.31
C GLU A 140 3.49 4.09 21.46
N ASN A 141 3.60 5.17 22.25
CA ASN A 141 2.50 6.10 22.42
C ASN A 141 2.10 6.80 21.11
N PHE A 142 3.06 7.15 20.26
CA PHE A 142 2.78 7.71 18.95
C PHE A 142 2.03 6.69 18.07
N VAL A 143 2.54 5.46 17.97
CA VAL A 143 1.98 4.41 17.12
C VAL A 143 0.57 4.03 17.55
N PHE A 144 0.29 3.93 18.86
CA PHE A 144 -1.02 3.47 19.33
C PHE A 144 -2.04 4.58 19.51
N ALA A 145 -1.63 5.81 19.83
CA ALA A 145 -2.55 6.87 20.20
C ALA A 145 -2.58 8.07 19.25
N HIS A 146 -1.53 8.30 18.46
CA HIS A 146 -1.36 9.53 17.70
C HIS A 146 -0.97 9.31 16.24
N TYR A 147 -1.00 8.07 15.75
CA TYR A 147 -0.63 7.76 14.37
C TYR A 147 -1.64 8.36 13.40
N PRO A 148 -1.19 9.04 12.33
CA PRO A 148 -2.09 9.64 11.35
C PRO A 148 -2.95 8.56 10.68
N LYS A 149 -4.25 8.82 10.57
CA LYS A 149 -5.21 7.89 9.97
C LYS A 149 -5.13 7.85 8.44
N GLU A 150 -4.57 8.89 7.88
CA GLU A 150 -4.41 9.09 6.43
C GLU A 150 -3.28 8.23 5.85
N VAL A 151 -2.43 7.66 6.71
CA VAL A 151 -1.34 6.78 6.24
C VAL A 151 -1.90 5.42 5.86
N ILE A 152 -1.88 5.11 4.57
CA ILE A 152 -2.34 3.83 4.02
C ILE A 152 -1.31 2.73 4.27
N ARG A 153 -0.02 3.05 4.06
CA ARG A 153 1.10 2.11 4.21
C ARG A 153 2.31 2.82 4.76
N ALA A 154 2.98 2.21 5.73
CA ALA A 154 4.31 2.62 6.17
C ALA A 154 5.20 1.41 6.38
N LYS A 155 6.47 1.54 6.00
CA LYS A 155 7.50 0.54 6.26
C LYS A 155 8.82 1.26 6.55
N GLY A 156 9.57 0.78 7.54
CA GLY A 156 10.84 1.39 7.85
C GLY A 156 11.65 0.63 8.88
N LEU A 157 12.95 0.93 8.90
CA LEU A 157 13.89 0.47 9.91
C LEU A 157 14.05 1.54 10.98
N PHE A 158 14.09 1.12 12.24
CA PHE A 158 14.39 1.99 13.36
C PHE A 158 15.16 1.24 14.46
N TRP A 159 15.72 1.96 15.39
CA TRP A 159 16.33 1.40 16.58
C TRP A 159 15.95 2.20 17.82
N ILE A 160 16.01 1.54 18.96
CA ILE A 160 15.55 2.06 20.25
C ILE A 160 16.76 2.44 21.11
N ALA A 161 16.65 3.55 21.84
CA ALA A 161 17.76 4.08 22.66
C ALA A 161 18.22 3.10 23.76
N ASN A 162 17.31 2.27 24.27
CA ASN A 162 17.62 1.26 25.30
C ASN A 162 18.19 -0.05 24.72
N ASP A 163 18.09 -0.23 23.39
CA ASP A 163 18.62 -1.38 22.67
C ASP A 163 19.21 -0.94 21.31
N PRO A 164 20.37 -0.27 21.32
CA PRO A 164 20.94 0.32 20.11
C PRO A 164 21.61 -0.71 19.18
N GLN A 165 21.64 -1.98 19.56
CA GLN A 165 22.24 -3.05 18.76
C GLN A 165 21.22 -3.82 17.93
N THR A 166 19.94 -3.66 18.21
CA THR A 166 18.86 -4.32 17.50
C THR A 166 18.20 -3.33 16.53
N ALA A 167 18.13 -3.70 15.27
CA ALA A 167 17.34 -3.01 14.26
C ALA A 167 15.93 -3.61 14.22
N TYR A 168 14.93 -2.76 14.34
CA TYR A 168 13.53 -3.13 14.27
C TYR A 168 12.94 -2.72 12.94
N ILE A 169 12.05 -3.55 12.40
CA ILE A 169 11.23 -3.24 11.23
C ILE A 169 9.86 -2.80 11.72
N PHE A 170 9.45 -1.59 11.39
CA PHE A 170 8.08 -1.13 11.55
C PHE A 170 7.33 -1.32 10.24
N GLU A 171 6.16 -1.93 10.32
CA GLU A 171 5.24 -2.06 9.20
C GLU A 171 3.84 -1.62 9.64
N GLN A 172 3.19 -0.87 8.77
CA GLN A 172 1.80 -0.48 8.94
C GLN A 172 1.07 -0.66 7.62
N SER A 173 -0.13 -1.24 7.67
CA SER A 173 -1.03 -1.40 6.55
C SER A 173 -2.46 -1.23 7.06
N GLY A 174 -3.16 -0.20 6.58
CA GLY A 174 -4.44 0.19 7.16
C GLY A 174 -4.32 0.44 8.67
N LYS A 175 -5.07 -0.28 9.48
CA LYS A 175 -5.04 -0.16 10.95
C LYS A 175 -3.97 -1.02 11.61
N GLN A 176 -3.51 -2.05 10.94
CA GLN A 176 -2.52 -2.98 11.50
C GLN A 176 -1.13 -2.34 11.55
N LYS A 177 -0.48 -2.50 12.69
CA LYS A 177 0.87 -1.99 12.95
C LYS A 177 1.67 -3.06 13.66
N THR A 178 2.83 -3.38 13.12
CA THR A 178 3.74 -4.37 13.69
C THR A 178 5.14 -3.78 13.83
N ALA A 179 5.87 -4.25 14.83
CA ALA A 179 7.29 -3.99 14.97
C ALA A 179 7.97 -5.31 15.31
N THR A 180 8.93 -5.71 14.48
CA THR A 180 9.68 -6.97 14.61
C THR A 180 11.18 -6.71 14.59
N ASP A 181 11.95 -7.56 15.23
CA ASP A 181 13.42 -7.62 15.25
C ASP A 181 13.98 -8.60 14.22
#